data_7cd9904ad6a4b3dbcd67fe383addba8a
#
_entry.id   7cd9904ad6a4b3dbcd67fe383addba8a
#
_cell.length_a   1.000
_cell.length_b   1.000
_cell.length_c   1.000
_cell.angle_alpha   90.00
_cell.angle_beta   90.00
_cell.angle_gamma   90.00
#
_symmetry.space_group_name_H-M   'P 1'
#
loop_
_entity.id
_entity.type
_entity.pdbx_description
1 polymer ?
#
loop_
_entity_poly.entity_id
_entity_poly.type
_entity_poly.pdbx_seq_one_letter_code
_entity_poly.pdbx_strand_id
1 'polypeptide(L)'
;MAAKRETGERKPGLSEASPHYHGHRERLRARFREAGPEAVSDYELLELVLFRAIPQRDVKPLAKELIAKFGSFAEVVAAPTARLKEVKGLGDAAITELKIVDAAASRLARGQVRKQTVLSSWSSVLDYCRTTMAFADREQFRVLFFDKRNQLIADEVQQTGTVDHTPVYPREVVKRALELSATALILVHNHPSGDPTPSRADIQMTQSIIEVAKPLGIAVHDHIIVGKEGHASFKGLRLI
;
A
#
# COMPACT_ATOMS: atom_id res chain seq x y z
N MET A 1 -56.54 -17.21 63.45
CA MET A 1 -56.07 -16.04 62.73
C MET A 1 -55.00 -16.45 61.78
N ALA A 2 -55.30 -16.55 60.47
CA ALA A 2 -54.40 -17.03 59.46
C ALA A 2 -53.86 -15.84 58.65
N ALA A 3 -52.54 -15.68 58.65
CA ALA A 3 -51.86 -14.65 57.90
C ALA A 3 -51.69 -15.10 56.43
N LYS A 4 -52.29 -14.32 55.49
CA LYS A 4 -52.05 -14.43 54.04
C LYS A 4 -50.65 -14.00 53.69
N ARG A 5 -49.89 -14.89 53.05
CA ARG A 5 -48.65 -14.55 52.36
C ARG A 5 -49.02 -14.07 50.95
N GLU A 6 -48.68 -12.82 50.63
CA GLU A 6 -48.72 -12.26 49.27
C GLU A 6 -47.50 -12.78 48.50
N THR A 7 -47.77 -13.47 47.39
CA THR A 7 -46.79 -13.87 46.41
C THR A 7 -46.56 -12.73 45.44
N GLY A 8 -45.45 -12.02 45.59
CA GLY A 8 -45.03 -10.99 44.63
C GLY A 8 -44.63 -11.62 43.29
N GLU A 9 -45.42 -11.35 42.24
CA GLU A 9 -45.09 -11.63 40.84
C GLU A 9 -43.83 -10.84 40.43
N ARG A 10 -42.74 -11.52 40.13
CA ARG A 10 -41.57 -10.92 39.44
C ARG A 10 -41.99 -10.64 37.99
N LYS A 11 -41.99 -9.38 37.63
CA LYS A 11 -42.11 -8.96 36.21
C LYS A 11 -40.92 -9.52 35.43
N PRO A 12 -41.12 -10.11 34.25
CA PRO A 12 -40.03 -10.57 33.40
C PRO A 12 -39.19 -9.37 32.99
N GLY A 13 -37.86 -9.44 33.27
CA GLY A 13 -36.89 -8.44 32.87
C GLY A 13 -36.89 -8.31 31.34
N LEU A 14 -36.89 -7.07 30.87
CA LEU A 14 -36.66 -6.73 29.47
C LEU A 14 -35.36 -7.39 29.04
N SER A 15 -35.44 -8.31 28.09
CA SER A 15 -34.29 -8.90 27.40
C SER A 15 -33.50 -7.73 26.83
N GLU A 16 -32.27 -7.51 27.32
CA GLU A 16 -31.33 -6.60 26.68
C GLU A 16 -31.15 -7.05 25.24
N ALA A 17 -31.63 -6.28 24.29
CA ALA A 17 -31.46 -6.54 22.88
C ALA A 17 -29.95 -6.64 22.59
N SER A 18 -29.54 -7.79 22.06
CA SER A 18 -28.15 -8.01 21.65
C SER A 18 -27.68 -6.85 20.80
N PRO A 19 -26.50 -6.26 21.05
CA PRO A 19 -26.03 -5.11 20.31
C PRO A 19 -26.07 -5.39 18.81
N HIS A 20 -26.66 -4.49 18.02
CA HIS A 20 -26.89 -4.62 16.57
C HIS A 20 -25.63 -5.02 15.78
N TYR A 21 -24.43 -4.76 16.29
CA TYR A 21 -23.17 -5.07 15.61
C TYR A 21 -22.80 -6.56 15.62
N HIS A 22 -23.29 -7.41 16.55
CA HIS A 22 -22.99 -8.84 16.53
C HIS A 22 -23.54 -9.53 15.26
N GLY A 23 -24.81 -9.32 14.94
CA GLY A 23 -25.40 -9.85 13.71
C GLY A 23 -24.82 -9.21 12.43
N HIS A 24 -24.37 -7.94 12.49
CA HIS A 24 -23.74 -7.27 11.37
C HIS A 24 -22.40 -7.92 10.99
N ARG A 25 -21.53 -8.20 11.95
CA ARG A 25 -20.22 -8.83 11.70
C ARG A 25 -20.33 -10.15 10.98
N GLU A 26 -21.25 -11.01 11.43
CA GLU A 26 -21.42 -12.34 10.80
C GLU A 26 -22.02 -12.20 9.41
N ARG A 27 -23.03 -11.34 9.21
CA ARG A 27 -23.57 -11.08 7.87
C ARG A 27 -22.54 -10.52 6.90
N LEU A 28 -21.66 -9.61 7.35
CA LEU A 28 -20.60 -9.05 6.51
C LEU A 28 -19.55 -10.12 6.14
N ARG A 29 -19.15 -10.97 7.10
CA ARG A 29 -18.25 -12.11 6.85
C ARG A 29 -18.88 -13.12 5.88
N ALA A 30 -20.16 -13.44 6.05
CA ALA A 30 -20.88 -14.35 5.17
C ALA A 30 -20.92 -13.78 3.75
N ARG A 31 -21.28 -12.53 3.59
CA ARG A 31 -21.31 -11.86 2.27
C ARG A 31 -19.94 -11.87 1.59
N PHE A 32 -18.87 -11.58 2.32
CA PHE A 32 -17.51 -11.64 1.78
C PHE A 32 -17.12 -13.05 1.34
N ARG A 33 -17.46 -14.09 2.12
CA ARG A 33 -17.16 -15.49 1.78
C ARG A 33 -17.96 -16.02 0.60
N GLU A 34 -19.26 -15.68 0.53
CA GLU A 34 -20.20 -16.25 -0.42
C GLU A 34 -20.23 -15.48 -1.76
N ALA A 35 -20.19 -14.16 -1.71
CA ALA A 35 -20.27 -13.31 -2.88
C ALA A 35 -18.91 -12.74 -3.34
N GLY A 36 -17.83 -13.00 -2.59
CA GLY A 36 -16.48 -12.58 -2.94
C GLY A 36 -16.14 -11.13 -2.56
N PRO A 37 -14.87 -10.70 -2.80
CA PRO A 37 -14.37 -9.40 -2.39
C PRO A 37 -15.10 -8.23 -3.08
N GLU A 38 -15.56 -8.39 -4.31
CA GLU A 38 -16.26 -7.36 -5.08
C GLU A 38 -17.65 -7.01 -4.51
N ALA A 39 -18.18 -7.85 -3.63
CA ALA A 39 -19.47 -7.62 -2.98
C ALA A 39 -19.42 -6.69 -1.78
N VAL A 40 -18.23 -6.23 -1.38
CA VAL A 40 -18.02 -5.34 -0.23
C VAL A 40 -17.34 -4.06 -0.68
N SER A 41 -17.79 -2.94 -0.12
CA SER A 41 -17.16 -1.64 -0.34
C SER A 41 -15.89 -1.47 0.47
N ASP A 42 -15.07 -0.46 0.16
CA ASP A 42 -13.80 -0.16 0.85
C ASP A 42 -13.96 -0.06 2.38
N TYR A 43 -14.98 0.65 2.87
CA TYR A 43 -15.20 0.75 4.30
C TYR A 43 -15.64 -0.57 4.93
N GLU A 44 -16.37 -1.42 4.21
CA GLU A 44 -16.78 -2.75 4.69
C GLU A 44 -15.61 -3.74 4.71
N LEU A 45 -14.72 -3.66 3.71
CA LEU A 45 -13.46 -4.41 3.73
C LEU A 45 -12.60 -3.97 4.92
N LEU A 46 -12.55 -2.68 5.20
CA LEU A 46 -11.86 -2.13 6.36
C LEU A 46 -12.48 -2.59 7.68
N GLU A 47 -13.83 -2.66 7.77
CA GLU A 47 -14.51 -3.26 8.94
C GLU A 47 -14.04 -4.70 9.19
N LEU A 48 -13.93 -5.52 8.12
CA LEU A 48 -13.48 -6.91 8.23
C LEU A 48 -12.06 -7.02 8.81
N VAL A 49 -11.16 -6.14 8.42
CA VAL A 49 -9.80 -6.07 8.98
C VAL A 49 -9.85 -5.64 10.46
N LEU A 50 -10.60 -4.59 10.77
CA LEU A 50 -10.70 -4.04 12.12
C LEU A 50 -11.38 -5.00 13.11
N PHE A 51 -12.25 -5.90 12.66
CA PHE A 51 -12.92 -6.88 13.53
C PHE A 51 -11.95 -7.76 14.33
N ARG A 52 -10.73 -7.97 13.81
CA ARG A 52 -9.71 -8.78 14.49
C ARG A 52 -9.13 -8.08 15.71
N ALA A 53 -8.83 -6.79 15.56
CA ALA A 53 -8.21 -6.00 16.63
C ALA A 53 -9.22 -5.35 17.58
N ILE A 54 -10.48 -5.19 17.14
CA ILE A 54 -11.54 -4.51 17.90
C ILE A 54 -12.77 -5.44 18.00
N PRO A 55 -12.74 -6.47 18.85
CA PRO A 55 -13.78 -7.52 18.83
C PRO A 55 -15.14 -7.09 19.41
N GLN A 56 -15.17 -6.12 20.33
CA GLN A 56 -16.38 -5.85 21.13
C GLN A 56 -17.11 -4.55 20.77
N ARG A 57 -16.55 -3.70 19.90
CA ARG A 57 -17.10 -2.38 19.57
C ARG A 57 -17.57 -2.34 18.12
N ASP A 58 -18.60 -1.55 17.84
CA ASP A 58 -18.95 -1.19 16.46
C ASP A 58 -17.78 -0.43 15.82
N VAL A 59 -17.25 -0.97 14.73
CA VAL A 59 -16.12 -0.39 13.97
C VAL A 59 -16.57 0.35 12.71
N LYS A 60 -17.86 0.27 12.35
CA LYS A 60 -18.38 0.92 11.15
C LYS A 60 -18.16 2.44 11.14
N PRO A 61 -18.42 3.18 12.23
CA PRO A 61 -18.11 4.61 12.27
C PRO A 61 -16.63 4.89 12.07
N LEU A 62 -15.75 4.09 12.72
CA LEU A 62 -14.30 4.20 12.60
C LEU A 62 -13.81 3.91 11.18
N ALA A 63 -14.33 2.86 10.53
CA ALA A 63 -14.00 2.53 9.15
C ALA A 63 -14.38 3.67 8.19
N LYS A 64 -15.57 4.24 8.34
CA LYS A 64 -16.01 5.40 7.55
C LYS A 64 -15.17 6.65 7.79
N GLU A 65 -14.79 6.92 9.04
CA GLU A 65 -13.91 8.04 9.40
C GLU A 65 -12.52 7.87 8.73
N LEU A 66 -11.97 6.66 8.76
CA LEU A 66 -10.70 6.36 8.10
C LEU A 66 -10.77 6.59 6.60
N ILE A 67 -11.80 6.08 5.92
CA ILE A 67 -12.00 6.32 4.48
C ILE A 67 -12.18 7.82 4.20
N ALA A 68 -12.97 8.53 5.00
CA ALA A 68 -13.18 9.97 4.83
C ALA A 68 -11.88 10.78 5.01
N LYS A 69 -10.99 10.35 5.95
CA LYS A 69 -9.72 11.04 6.23
C LYS A 69 -8.63 10.73 5.20
N PHE A 70 -8.54 9.50 4.72
CA PHE A 70 -7.42 9.04 3.89
C PHE A 70 -7.79 8.84 2.42
N GLY A 71 -9.08 8.65 2.08
CA GLY A 71 -9.60 8.52 0.72
C GLY A 71 -10.13 7.12 0.38
N SER A 72 -9.28 6.10 0.37
CA SER A 72 -9.63 4.73 -0.04
C SER A 72 -9.09 3.70 0.95
N PHE A 73 -9.47 2.44 0.79
CA PHE A 73 -8.90 1.32 1.55
C PHE A 73 -7.37 1.25 1.38
N ALA A 74 -6.88 1.41 0.14
CA ALA A 74 -5.45 1.38 -0.15
C ALA A 74 -4.70 2.50 0.56
N GLU A 75 -5.25 3.71 0.56
CA GLU A 75 -4.65 4.87 1.25
C GLU A 75 -4.65 4.70 2.78
N VAL A 76 -5.68 4.08 3.34
CA VAL A 76 -5.73 3.78 4.78
C VAL A 76 -4.63 2.79 5.17
N VAL A 77 -4.50 1.66 4.46
CA VAL A 77 -3.49 0.63 4.82
C VAL A 77 -2.07 1.11 4.57
N ALA A 78 -1.85 1.92 3.54
CA ALA A 78 -0.55 2.51 3.21
C ALA A 78 -0.16 3.68 4.13
N ALA A 79 -1.13 4.35 4.78
CA ALA A 79 -0.90 5.55 5.58
C ALA A 79 0.18 5.34 6.66
N PRO A 80 1.06 6.33 6.91
CA PRO A 80 2.07 6.24 7.95
C PRO A 80 1.47 5.99 9.33
N THR A 81 2.14 5.17 10.13
CA THR A 81 1.70 4.84 11.49
C THR A 81 1.42 6.08 12.34
N ALA A 82 2.22 7.14 12.19
CA ALA A 82 2.03 8.41 12.91
C ALA A 82 0.67 9.06 12.56
N ARG A 83 0.30 9.06 11.26
CA ARG A 83 -0.98 9.59 10.79
C ARG A 83 -2.17 8.75 11.23
N LEU A 84 -2.02 7.42 11.26
CA LEU A 84 -3.04 6.50 11.77
C LEU A 84 -3.29 6.70 13.26
N LYS A 85 -2.25 6.97 14.06
CA LYS A 85 -2.36 7.27 15.51
C LYS A 85 -3.16 8.52 15.84
N GLU A 86 -3.30 9.45 14.90
CA GLU A 86 -4.13 10.65 15.10
C GLU A 86 -5.63 10.33 15.10
N VAL A 87 -6.05 9.16 14.59
CA VAL A 87 -7.46 8.77 14.51
C VAL A 87 -7.93 8.22 15.85
N LYS A 88 -8.87 8.93 16.48
CA LYS A 88 -9.41 8.55 17.77
C LYS A 88 -10.05 7.16 17.72
N GLY A 89 -9.60 6.28 18.61
CA GLY A 89 -10.15 4.93 18.70
C GLY A 89 -9.46 3.89 17.82
N LEU A 90 -8.45 4.28 17.05
CA LEU A 90 -7.58 3.37 16.32
C LEU A 90 -6.34 3.07 17.18
N GLY A 91 -6.36 1.97 17.93
CA GLY A 91 -5.24 1.54 18.77
C GLY A 91 -4.14 0.82 18.00
N ASP A 92 -2.97 0.60 18.66
CA ASP A 92 -1.80 -0.03 18.05
C ASP A 92 -2.10 -1.42 17.45
N ALA A 93 -2.97 -2.22 18.08
CA ALA A 93 -3.38 -3.52 17.53
C ALA A 93 -4.08 -3.37 16.17
N ALA A 94 -5.00 -2.40 16.04
CA ALA A 94 -5.70 -2.16 14.78
C ALA A 94 -4.76 -1.61 13.70
N ILE A 95 -3.83 -0.72 14.08
CA ILE A 95 -2.78 -0.22 13.18
C ILE A 95 -1.89 -1.37 12.70
N THR A 96 -1.54 -2.31 13.58
CA THR A 96 -0.75 -3.48 13.21
C THR A 96 -1.46 -4.35 12.18
N GLU A 97 -2.77 -4.60 12.32
CA GLU A 97 -3.56 -5.35 11.32
C GLU A 97 -3.54 -4.64 9.95
N LEU A 98 -3.68 -3.33 9.92
CA LEU A 98 -3.59 -2.55 8.67
C LEU A 98 -2.20 -2.69 8.03
N LYS A 99 -1.13 -2.61 8.82
CA LYS A 99 0.24 -2.75 8.32
C LYS A 99 0.60 -4.18 7.90
N ILE A 100 -0.07 -5.19 8.45
CA ILE A 100 0.05 -6.58 7.97
C ILE A 100 -0.54 -6.71 6.57
N VAL A 101 -1.71 -6.09 6.31
CA VAL A 101 -2.33 -6.09 4.97
C VAL A 101 -1.42 -5.41 3.95
N ASP A 102 -0.90 -4.22 4.26
CA ASP A 102 0.06 -3.47 3.44
C ASP A 102 1.30 -4.30 3.11
N ALA A 103 1.92 -4.89 4.13
CA ALA A 103 3.10 -5.74 3.97
C ALA A 103 2.81 -7.02 3.15
N ALA A 104 1.63 -7.62 3.31
CA ALA A 104 1.22 -8.80 2.55
C ALA A 104 1.03 -8.46 1.06
N ALA A 105 0.32 -7.37 0.74
CA ALA A 105 0.12 -6.89 -0.63
C ALA A 105 1.47 -6.62 -1.32
N SER A 106 2.38 -5.90 -0.65
CA SER A 106 3.73 -5.61 -1.16
C SER A 106 4.54 -6.88 -1.43
N ARG A 107 4.49 -7.90 -0.53
CA ARG A 107 5.20 -9.16 -0.72
C ARG A 107 4.64 -10.00 -1.87
N LEU A 108 3.32 -10.03 -2.02
CA LEU A 108 2.68 -10.75 -3.14
C LEU A 108 3.06 -10.12 -4.48
N ALA A 109 2.97 -8.79 -4.60
CA ALA A 109 3.35 -8.06 -5.79
C ALA A 109 4.85 -8.28 -6.14
N ARG A 110 5.75 -8.19 -5.15
CA ARG A 110 7.19 -8.49 -5.33
C ARG A 110 7.43 -9.93 -5.78
N GLY A 111 6.69 -10.89 -5.23
CA GLY A 111 6.80 -12.30 -5.59
C GLY A 111 6.47 -12.58 -7.05
N GLN A 112 5.54 -11.86 -7.64
CA GLN A 112 5.20 -11.95 -9.05
C GLN A 112 6.33 -11.40 -9.94
N VAL A 113 6.89 -10.25 -9.60
CA VAL A 113 8.00 -9.65 -10.35
C VAL A 113 9.25 -10.53 -10.32
N ARG A 114 9.56 -11.19 -9.19
CA ARG A 114 10.75 -12.06 -9.08
C ARG A 114 10.66 -13.36 -9.88
N LYS A 115 9.46 -13.85 -10.15
CA LYS A 115 9.24 -15.13 -10.86
C LYS A 115 9.23 -15.00 -12.39
N GLN A 116 9.12 -13.78 -12.91
CA GLN A 116 8.98 -13.54 -14.33
C GLN A 116 10.12 -12.63 -14.83
N THR A 117 10.46 -12.72 -16.11
CA THR A 117 11.37 -11.73 -16.70
C THR A 117 10.62 -10.42 -16.91
N VAL A 118 11.28 -9.30 -16.69
CA VAL A 118 10.69 -7.94 -16.82
C VAL A 118 10.03 -7.76 -18.19
N LEU A 119 10.63 -8.28 -19.24
CA LEU A 119 10.11 -8.14 -20.60
C LEU A 119 8.82 -8.92 -20.85
N SER A 120 8.55 -9.98 -20.09
CA SER A 120 7.33 -10.79 -20.20
C SER A 120 6.21 -10.35 -19.24
N SER A 121 6.49 -9.39 -18.34
CA SER A 121 5.60 -9.04 -17.24
C SER A 121 5.68 -7.56 -16.87
N TRP A 122 5.64 -6.68 -17.85
CA TRP A 122 5.68 -5.24 -17.62
C TRP A 122 4.55 -4.76 -16.70
N SER A 123 3.34 -5.30 -16.87
CA SER A 123 2.21 -5.00 -15.98
C SER A 123 2.51 -5.34 -14.52
N SER A 124 3.15 -6.49 -14.24
CA SER A 124 3.51 -6.87 -12.88
C SER A 124 4.55 -5.93 -12.26
N VAL A 125 5.46 -5.37 -13.05
CA VAL A 125 6.40 -4.34 -12.57
C VAL A 125 5.65 -3.06 -12.19
N LEU A 126 4.72 -2.62 -13.02
CA LEU A 126 3.88 -1.44 -12.74
C LEU A 126 3.01 -1.65 -11.51
N ASP A 127 2.35 -2.81 -11.40
CA ASP A 127 1.51 -3.15 -10.25
C ASP A 127 2.34 -3.20 -8.96
N TYR A 128 3.55 -3.75 -9.04
CA TYR A 128 4.49 -3.75 -7.93
C TYR A 128 4.89 -2.34 -7.51
N CYS A 129 5.29 -1.49 -8.46
CA CYS A 129 5.68 -0.10 -8.17
C CYS A 129 4.50 0.69 -7.57
N ARG A 130 3.31 0.54 -8.11
CA ARG A 130 2.11 1.19 -7.57
C ARG A 130 1.79 0.72 -6.15
N THR A 131 1.77 -0.60 -5.92
CA THR A 131 1.47 -1.17 -4.60
C THR A 131 2.46 -0.70 -3.53
N THR A 132 3.73 -0.51 -3.90
CA THR A 132 4.79 -0.18 -2.93
C THR A 132 5.01 1.30 -2.72
N MET A 133 4.62 2.16 -3.68
CA MET A 133 5.05 3.58 -3.68
C MET A 133 3.93 4.59 -3.92
N ALA A 134 2.81 4.22 -4.58
CA ALA A 134 1.82 5.21 -5.01
C ALA A 134 1.19 6.03 -3.86
N PHE A 135 1.13 5.45 -2.68
CA PHE A 135 0.50 6.05 -1.50
C PHE A 135 1.49 6.53 -0.44
N ALA A 136 2.80 6.54 -0.77
CA ALA A 136 3.80 7.08 0.13
C ALA A 136 3.66 8.62 0.23
N ASP A 137 3.75 9.15 1.45
CA ASP A 137 3.62 10.59 1.74
C ASP A 137 4.91 11.39 1.52
N ARG A 138 6.00 10.69 1.24
CA ARG A 138 7.30 11.27 0.89
C ARG A 138 7.78 10.73 -0.43
N GLU A 139 8.48 11.57 -1.16
CA GLU A 139 9.16 11.15 -2.37
C GLU A 139 10.26 10.13 -2.04
N GLN A 140 10.25 9.00 -2.72
CA GLN A 140 11.27 7.96 -2.63
C GLN A 140 11.82 7.70 -4.02
N PHE A 141 13.11 7.62 -4.13
CA PHE A 141 13.78 7.12 -5.32
C PHE A 141 14.23 5.68 -5.09
N ARG A 142 13.76 4.80 -5.94
CA ARG A 142 13.97 3.34 -5.87
C ARG A 142 14.61 2.85 -7.15
N VAL A 143 15.47 1.84 -7.04
CA VAL A 143 16.08 1.18 -8.20
C VAL A 143 15.79 -0.30 -8.14
N LEU A 144 15.26 -0.82 -9.24
CA LEU A 144 15.12 -2.24 -9.49
C LEU A 144 16.32 -2.71 -10.32
N PHE A 145 17.07 -3.65 -9.80
CA PHE A 145 18.29 -4.20 -10.41
C PHE A 145 18.00 -5.55 -11.05
N PHE A 146 18.49 -5.75 -12.28
CA PHE A 146 18.21 -6.94 -13.05
C PHE A 146 19.49 -7.60 -13.56
N ASP A 147 19.47 -8.96 -13.63
CA ASP A 147 20.52 -9.74 -14.23
C ASP A 147 20.44 -9.76 -15.78
N LYS A 148 21.36 -10.44 -16.43
CA LYS A 148 21.39 -10.60 -17.90
C LYS A 148 20.17 -11.33 -18.50
N ARG A 149 19.37 -12.00 -17.66
CA ARG A 149 18.11 -12.65 -18.05
C ARG A 149 16.90 -11.76 -17.80
N ASN A 150 17.14 -10.51 -17.39
CA ASN A 150 16.10 -9.56 -16.94
C ASN A 150 15.27 -10.10 -15.77
N GLN A 151 15.90 -10.84 -14.85
CA GLN A 151 15.29 -11.25 -13.58
C GLN A 151 15.66 -10.25 -12.49
N LEU A 152 14.71 -9.90 -11.66
CA LEU A 152 14.93 -8.98 -10.54
C LEU A 152 15.86 -9.60 -9.50
N ILE A 153 17.06 -9.01 -9.31
CA ILE A 153 18.04 -9.42 -8.30
C ILE A 153 17.84 -8.65 -6.99
N ALA A 154 17.62 -7.35 -7.09
CA ALA A 154 17.43 -6.49 -5.93
C ALA A 154 16.44 -5.36 -6.23
N ASP A 155 15.83 -4.87 -5.17
CA ASP A 155 14.92 -3.73 -5.15
C ASP A 155 15.27 -2.91 -3.92
N GLU A 156 15.82 -1.73 -4.15
CA GLU A 156 16.37 -0.91 -3.08
C GLU A 156 15.90 0.54 -3.18
N VAL A 157 15.48 1.08 -2.03
CA VAL A 157 15.30 2.52 -1.88
C VAL A 157 16.66 3.16 -1.78
N GLN A 158 17.05 3.92 -2.79
CA GLN A 158 18.34 4.62 -2.81
C GLN A 158 18.26 5.90 -1.99
N GLN A 159 17.12 6.57 -1.99
CA GLN A 159 16.92 7.82 -1.30
C GLN A 159 15.45 8.02 -0.89
N THR A 160 15.27 8.66 0.26
CA THR A 160 13.98 9.20 0.69
C THR A 160 14.16 10.69 0.89
N GLY A 161 13.43 11.47 0.12
CA GLY A 161 13.52 12.93 0.13
C GLY A 161 12.55 13.60 1.08
N THR A 162 12.47 14.91 0.94
CA THR A 162 11.38 15.74 1.46
C THR A 162 10.16 15.66 0.54
N VAL A 163 9.19 16.53 0.70
CA VAL A 163 7.95 16.52 -0.12
C VAL A 163 8.22 16.85 -1.58
N ASP A 164 9.30 17.60 -1.87
CA ASP A 164 9.51 18.21 -3.19
C ASP A 164 10.82 17.82 -3.89
N HIS A 165 11.74 17.10 -3.26
CA HIS A 165 13.04 16.78 -3.88
C HIS A 165 13.76 15.63 -3.20
N THR A 166 14.27 14.70 -4.04
CA THR A 166 15.13 13.58 -3.62
C THR A 166 16.43 13.63 -4.42
N PRO A 167 17.56 14.08 -3.82
CA PRO A 167 18.83 14.10 -4.52
C PRO A 167 19.32 12.69 -4.80
N VAL A 168 19.46 12.35 -6.08
CA VAL A 168 20.00 11.07 -6.54
C VAL A 168 21.36 11.29 -7.18
N TYR A 169 22.34 10.51 -6.75
CA TYR A 169 23.70 10.58 -7.28
C TYR A 169 23.95 9.42 -8.27
N PRO A 170 24.12 9.69 -9.56
CA PRO A 170 24.35 8.65 -10.59
C PRO A 170 25.47 7.67 -10.22
N ARG A 171 26.55 8.17 -9.63
CA ARG A 171 27.68 7.33 -9.18
C ARG A 171 27.29 6.28 -8.15
N GLU A 172 26.38 6.60 -7.21
CA GLU A 172 25.95 5.65 -6.17
C GLU A 172 25.04 4.58 -6.76
N VAL A 173 24.13 4.96 -7.68
CA VAL A 173 23.29 4.03 -8.41
C VAL A 173 24.13 3.03 -9.21
N VAL A 174 25.09 3.54 -9.96
CA VAL A 174 25.97 2.70 -10.80
C VAL A 174 26.93 1.84 -9.96
N LYS A 175 27.50 2.40 -8.88
CA LYS A 175 28.29 1.63 -7.92
C LYS A 175 27.48 0.45 -7.39
N ARG A 176 26.25 0.70 -6.96
CA ARG A 176 25.40 -0.36 -6.43
C ARG A 176 25.04 -1.41 -7.49
N ALA A 177 24.82 -1.00 -8.72
CA ALA A 177 24.58 -1.92 -9.84
C ALA A 177 25.79 -2.86 -10.07
N LEU A 178 26.99 -2.32 -10.01
CA LEU A 178 28.24 -3.12 -10.15
C LEU A 178 28.42 -4.10 -8.98
N GLU A 179 28.18 -3.66 -7.73
CA GLU A 179 28.23 -4.53 -6.55
C GLU A 179 27.26 -5.73 -6.66
N LEU A 180 26.08 -5.49 -7.24
CA LEU A 180 25.06 -6.51 -7.45
C LEU A 180 25.26 -7.33 -8.74
N SER A 181 26.28 -7.00 -9.55
CA SER A 181 26.48 -7.58 -10.90
C SER A 181 25.23 -7.41 -11.78
N ALA A 182 24.51 -6.31 -11.61
CA ALA A 182 23.33 -5.99 -12.41
C ALA A 182 23.75 -5.54 -13.81
N THR A 183 23.00 -5.99 -14.83
CA THR A 183 23.18 -5.58 -16.22
C THR A 183 22.12 -4.65 -16.73
N ALA A 184 21.04 -4.49 -15.96
CA ALA A 184 19.96 -3.56 -16.30
C ALA A 184 19.30 -2.98 -15.04
N LEU A 185 18.70 -1.79 -15.20
CA LEU A 185 18.02 -1.03 -14.16
C LEU A 185 16.63 -0.59 -14.64
N ILE A 186 15.69 -0.51 -13.71
CA ILE A 186 14.51 0.34 -13.81
C ILE A 186 14.57 1.32 -12.64
N LEU A 187 14.52 2.61 -12.97
CA LEU A 187 14.43 3.68 -12.01
C LEU A 187 12.96 3.91 -11.67
N VAL A 188 12.64 4.13 -10.41
CA VAL A 188 11.26 4.38 -9.97
C VAL A 188 11.26 5.48 -8.93
N HIS A 189 10.40 6.47 -9.06
CA HIS A 189 10.08 7.35 -7.95
C HIS A 189 8.59 7.65 -7.90
N ASN A 190 8.11 8.08 -6.75
CA ASN A 190 6.72 8.46 -6.56
C ASN A 190 6.59 9.97 -6.41
N HIS A 191 5.47 10.50 -6.91
CA HIS A 191 5.04 11.88 -6.64
C HIS A 191 3.93 11.88 -5.59
N PRO A 192 4.19 12.36 -4.36
CA PRO A 192 3.17 12.47 -3.32
C PRO A 192 1.98 13.35 -3.68
N SER A 193 2.17 14.29 -4.63
CA SER A 193 1.09 15.11 -5.20
C SER A 193 -0.01 14.28 -5.88
N GLY A 194 0.35 13.08 -6.38
CA GLY A 194 -0.52 12.20 -7.15
C GLY A 194 -0.33 12.29 -8.66
N ASP A 195 0.13 13.42 -9.20
CA ASP A 195 0.40 13.62 -10.63
C ASP A 195 1.75 13.00 -11.03
N PRO A 196 1.78 11.98 -11.91
CA PRO A 196 3.01 11.32 -12.33
C PRO A 196 3.76 12.05 -13.45
N THR A 197 3.41 13.28 -13.79
CA THR A 197 4.08 14.05 -14.86
C THR A 197 5.56 14.28 -14.54
N PRO A 198 6.50 13.89 -15.43
CA PRO A 198 7.93 14.09 -15.21
C PRO A 198 8.32 15.57 -15.13
N SER A 199 9.12 15.92 -14.14
CA SER A 199 9.75 17.24 -14.06
C SER A 199 10.99 17.33 -14.96
N ARG A 200 11.48 18.54 -15.22
CA ARG A 200 12.77 18.73 -15.91
C ARG A 200 13.94 18.13 -15.14
N ALA A 201 13.90 18.18 -13.83
CA ALA A 201 14.93 17.60 -12.96
C ALA A 201 14.95 16.07 -13.07
N ASP A 202 13.79 15.42 -13.15
CA ASP A 202 13.69 13.96 -13.34
C ASP A 202 14.30 13.53 -14.67
N ILE A 203 14.03 14.31 -15.74
CA ILE A 203 14.59 14.03 -17.06
C ILE A 203 16.11 14.17 -17.05
N GLN A 204 16.64 15.25 -16.48
CA GLN A 204 18.09 15.49 -16.41
C GLN A 204 18.80 14.43 -15.56
N MET A 205 18.26 14.09 -14.40
CA MET A 205 18.80 13.06 -13.51
C MET A 205 18.81 11.70 -14.20
N THR A 206 17.73 11.34 -14.90
CA THR A 206 17.66 10.08 -15.65
C THR A 206 18.71 10.02 -16.76
N GLN A 207 18.86 11.08 -17.54
CA GLN A 207 19.89 11.19 -18.58
C GLN A 207 21.30 11.03 -17.99
N SER A 208 21.57 11.69 -16.87
CA SER A 208 22.88 11.58 -16.18
C SER A 208 23.15 10.14 -15.71
N ILE A 209 22.15 9.43 -15.21
CA ILE A 209 22.31 8.00 -14.84
C ILE A 209 22.60 7.16 -16.08
N ILE A 210 21.87 7.37 -17.18
CA ILE A 210 22.07 6.63 -18.44
C ILE A 210 23.49 6.86 -18.98
N GLU A 211 23.96 8.11 -19.01
CA GLU A 211 25.30 8.46 -19.48
C GLU A 211 26.43 7.78 -18.69
N VAL A 212 26.27 7.65 -17.37
CA VAL A 212 27.25 6.98 -16.50
C VAL A 212 27.15 5.45 -16.57
N ALA A 213 25.93 4.90 -16.71
CA ALA A 213 25.68 3.47 -16.71
C ALA A 213 26.07 2.79 -18.04
N LYS A 214 25.77 3.44 -19.16
CA LYS A 214 25.95 2.90 -20.52
C LYS A 214 27.40 2.44 -20.83
N PRO A 215 28.46 3.21 -20.55
CA PRO A 215 29.84 2.79 -20.78
C PRO A 215 30.26 1.55 -19.98
N LEU A 216 29.56 1.27 -18.88
CA LEU A 216 29.79 0.13 -18.00
C LEU A 216 28.93 -1.10 -18.35
N GLY A 217 28.24 -1.04 -19.48
CA GLY A 217 27.40 -2.14 -19.95
C GLY A 217 26.10 -2.34 -19.16
N ILE A 218 25.67 -1.29 -18.40
CA ILE A 218 24.43 -1.32 -17.61
C ILE A 218 23.35 -0.57 -18.38
N ALA A 219 22.25 -1.26 -18.75
CA ALA A 219 21.12 -0.66 -19.46
C ALA A 219 20.11 -0.07 -18.48
N VAL A 220 19.62 1.13 -18.73
CA VAL A 220 18.42 1.66 -18.07
C VAL A 220 17.22 1.31 -18.94
N HIS A 221 16.40 0.37 -18.48
CA HIS A 221 15.24 -0.11 -19.24
C HIS A 221 14.10 0.90 -19.28
N ASP A 222 13.85 1.57 -18.15
CA ASP A 222 12.88 2.64 -18.05
C ASP A 222 13.12 3.48 -16.79
N HIS A 223 12.44 4.61 -16.71
CA HIS A 223 12.19 5.36 -15.50
C HIS A 223 10.68 5.52 -15.35
N ILE A 224 10.13 5.06 -14.22
CA ILE A 224 8.70 5.05 -13.92
C ILE A 224 8.45 6.06 -12.81
N ILE A 225 7.57 7.02 -13.06
CA ILE A 225 7.02 7.88 -12.01
C ILE A 225 5.66 7.34 -11.61
N VAL A 226 5.45 7.15 -10.32
CA VAL A 226 4.21 6.60 -9.77
C VAL A 226 3.48 7.68 -8.99
N GLY A 227 2.22 7.89 -9.32
CA GLY A 227 1.29 8.74 -8.58
C GLY A 227 0.02 7.98 -8.19
N LYS A 228 -0.81 8.59 -7.37
CA LYS A 228 -2.13 8.04 -7.01
C LYS A 228 -3.03 7.89 -8.22
N GLU A 229 -2.95 8.82 -9.16
CA GLU A 229 -3.78 8.88 -10.36
C GLU A 229 -3.28 7.99 -11.50
N GLY A 230 -2.07 7.42 -11.36
CA GLY A 230 -1.50 6.58 -12.41
C GLY A 230 0.02 6.49 -12.35
N HIS A 231 0.62 6.29 -13.53
CA HIS A 231 2.07 6.26 -13.69
C HIS A 231 2.48 6.89 -15.03
N ALA A 232 3.72 7.35 -15.10
CA ALA A 232 4.37 7.77 -16.34
C ALA A 232 5.62 6.90 -16.56
N SER A 233 5.83 6.46 -17.80
CA SER A 233 7.02 5.73 -18.26
C SER A 233 7.82 6.65 -19.18
N PHE A 234 9.09 6.85 -18.90
CA PHE A 234 9.98 7.68 -19.72
C PHE A 234 10.17 7.10 -21.11
N LYS A 235 10.26 5.76 -21.20
CA LYS A 235 10.30 5.08 -22.48
C LYS A 235 9.00 5.24 -23.26
N GLY A 236 7.85 5.13 -22.59
CA GLY A 236 6.54 5.39 -23.19
C GLY A 236 6.37 6.82 -23.68
N LEU A 237 6.94 7.78 -22.99
CA LEU A 237 6.95 9.20 -23.34
C LEU A 237 8.08 9.58 -24.32
N ARG A 238 8.95 8.64 -24.70
CA ARG A 238 10.13 8.84 -25.58
C ARG A 238 11.14 9.86 -25.02
N LEU A 239 11.33 9.85 -23.71
CA LEU A 239 12.29 10.70 -23.01
C LEU A 239 13.67 10.02 -22.85
N ILE A 240 13.70 8.68 -23.06
CA ILE A 240 14.91 7.85 -23.09
C ILE A 240 14.82 6.81 -24.20
#